data_c4521929cef80e1b9160a37e05d8bfb8
#
_entry.id   c4521929cef80e1b9160a37e05d8bfb8
#
_cell.length_a   1.000
_cell.length_b   1.000
_cell.length_c   1.000
_cell.angle_alpha   90.00
_cell.angle_beta   90.00
_cell.angle_gamma   90.00
#
_symmetry.space_group_name_H-M   'P 1'
#
loop_
_entity.id
_entity.type
_entity.pdbx_description
1 polymer ?
#
loop_
_entity_poly.entity_id
_entity_poly.type
_entity_poly.pdbx_seq_one_letter_code
_entity_poly.pdbx_strand_id
1 'polypeptide(L)'
;MEIPSFNALIQKSIVDHWDMDALTDYKGATLQYHDVARKIEKLHIMFENSGVVKGDKIALCGRNSANWAVAFLATLTYGAIAVPILHEFMPDQIHNIVNHSDAKLLFVGDIVATQIDATKMPGLEGIIYIPDYSLVVSRTDKLTYAREHLNEMFGIKYPKYFRKNHVNYYMDQNPDELAMINYTSGTTGFSKGVMVPYRALWGNADFAENVLGKKIKPGDSVISILPMAHMYGMAFEFIFEFIKGCHVFYLTRIPSPAIIAEAFGRIKPAVIIAVPLVIEKIIRKKVFPKIQNNRMRMLLHMPVISKKVKEKICDQVSNAFGGNFYEVIIGGAAFNQEVESFLHSVGFKYTVGYGATECAPIICYEDYKNFVPGSCGKAALHMMVRIDSPDPENVPGEILAKGPNVMLGYYKNE
;
A
#
# COMPACT_ATOMS: atom_id res chain seq x y z
N MET A 1 17.38 -8.62 -18.13
CA MET A 1 15.94 -8.93 -17.96
C MET A 1 15.17 -7.73 -18.51
N GLU A 2 14.24 -7.98 -19.41
CA GLU A 2 13.36 -6.93 -19.91
C GLU A 2 12.27 -6.66 -18.86
N ILE A 3 12.16 -5.42 -18.41
CA ILE A 3 11.18 -4.99 -17.41
C ILE A 3 9.99 -4.40 -18.18
N PRO A 4 8.80 -4.98 -18.11
CA PRO A 4 7.62 -4.46 -18.79
C PRO A 4 7.13 -3.16 -18.14
N SER A 5 6.31 -2.39 -18.86
CA SER A 5 5.64 -1.21 -18.31
C SER A 5 4.78 -1.58 -17.10
N PHE A 6 4.99 -0.87 -15.99
CA PHE A 6 4.17 -1.03 -14.79
C PHE A 6 2.71 -0.61 -15.04
N ASN A 7 2.51 0.49 -15.75
CA ASN A 7 1.16 0.97 -16.09
C ASN A 7 0.40 0.00 -17.01
N ALA A 8 1.12 -0.83 -17.79
CA ALA A 8 0.50 -1.91 -18.56
C ALA A 8 -0.14 -2.97 -17.66
N LEU A 9 0.45 -3.25 -16.48
CA LEU A 9 -0.15 -4.16 -15.49
C LEU A 9 -1.46 -3.61 -14.93
N ILE A 10 -1.49 -2.30 -14.63
CA ILE A 10 -2.71 -1.61 -14.17
C ILE A 10 -3.79 -1.65 -15.24
N GLN A 11 -3.44 -1.28 -16.48
CA GLN A 11 -4.37 -1.32 -17.61
C GLN A 11 -4.95 -2.72 -17.85
N LYS A 12 -4.06 -3.72 -17.88
CA LYS A 12 -4.45 -5.12 -18.06
C LYS A 12 -5.42 -5.58 -16.96
N SER A 13 -5.11 -5.30 -15.70
CA SER A 13 -5.98 -5.67 -14.57
C SER A 13 -7.38 -5.07 -14.71
N ILE A 14 -7.46 -3.79 -15.02
CA ILE A 14 -8.76 -3.10 -15.22
C ILE A 14 -9.56 -3.75 -16.35
N VAL A 15 -8.93 -4.03 -17.49
CA VAL A 15 -9.58 -4.63 -18.66
C VAL A 15 -10.04 -6.06 -18.40
N ASP A 16 -9.20 -6.86 -17.75
CA ASP A 16 -9.49 -8.28 -17.50
C ASP A 16 -10.57 -8.47 -16.43
N HIS A 17 -10.62 -7.60 -15.42
CA HIS A 17 -11.53 -7.72 -14.28
C HIS A 17 -12.71 -6.72 -14.32
N TRP A 18 -13.04 -6.19 -15.49
CA TRP A 18 -13.93 -5.06 -15.75
C TRP A 18 -15.19 -4.98 -14.89
N ASP A 19 -15.91 -6.10 -14.74
CA ASP A 19 -17.19 -6.20 -14.04
C ASP A 19 -17.04 -6.74 -12.59
N MET A 20 -15.82 -6.88 -12.09
CA MET A 20 -15.55 -7.36 -10.75
C MET A 20 -15.49 -6.18 -9.76
N ASP A 21 -15.82 -6.45 -8.49
CA ASP A 21 -15.61 -5.51 -7.41
C ASP A 21 -14.12 -5.28 -7.19
N ALA A 22 -13.71 -4.01 -7.09
CA ALA A 22 -12.31 -3.60 -7.00
C ALA A 22 -11.98 -2.97 -5.66
N LEU A 23 -12.64 -1.87 -5.32
CA LEU A 23 -12.28 -1.02 -4.18
C LEU A 23 -13.54 -0.71 -3.36
N THR A 24 -13.48 -0.94 -2.05
CA THR A 24 -14.60 -0.64 -1.13
C THR A 24 -14.10 0.12 0.08
N ASP A 25 -14.71 1.24 0.37
CA ASP A 25 -14.61 1.86 1.69
C ASP A 25 -15.44 1.03 2.69
N TYR A 26 -14.78 0.48 3.71
CA TYR A 26 -15.42 -0.44 4.64
C TYR A 26 -16.70 0.14 5.25
N LYS A 27 -17.83 -0.55 5.07
CA LYS A 27 -19.20 -0.08 5.36
C LYS A 27 -19.67 1.09 4.48
N GLY A 28 -19.03 1.33 3.35
CA GLY A 28 -19.38 2.36 2.38
C GLY A 28 -19.63 1.78 0.98
N ALA A 29 -19.41 2.62 -0.03
CA ALA A 29 -19.64 2.25 -1.43
C ALA A 29 -18.52 1.35 -1.98
N THR A 30 -18.90 0.48 -2.92
CA THR A 30 -18.00 -0.34 -3.73
C THR A 30 -17.85 0.25 -5.11
N LEU A 31 -16.63 0.30 -5.61
CA LEU A 31 -16.28 0.58 -7.00
C LEU A 31 -15.89 -0.72 -7.69
N GLN A 32 -16.50 -1.01 -8.83
CA GLN A 32 -16.01 -2.06 -9.74
C GLN A 32 -14.82 -1.56 -10.55
N TYR A 33 -14.06 -2.47 -11.18
CA TYR A 33 -12.90 -2.08 -11.99
C TYR A 33 -13.27 -1.09 -13.09
N HIS A 34 -14.45 -1.21 -13.70
CA HIS A 34 -14.94 -0.24 -14.69
C HIS A 34 -15.28 1.15 -14.07
N ASP A 35 -15.70 1.21 -12.82
CA ASP A 35 -15.92 2.47 -12.14
C ASP A 35 -14.59 3.17 -11.83
N VAL A 36 -13.58 2.38 -11.42
CA VAL A 36 -12.20 2.87 -11.25
C VAL A 36 -11.69 3.44 -12.56
N ALA A 37 -11.82 2.69 -13.68
CA ALA A 37 -11.41 3.15 -15.01
C ALA A 37 -12.09 4.47 -15.41
N ARG A 38 -13.40 4.57 -15.20
CA ARG A 38 -14.17 5.79 -15.50
C ARG A 38 -13.72 6.98 -14.65
N LYS A 39 -13.44 6.77 -13.36
CA LYS A 39 -12.94 7.82 -12.48
C LYS A 39 -11.53 8.25 -12.85
N ILE A 40 -10.63 7.31 -13.17
CA ILE A 40 -9.28 7.61 -13.69
C ILE A 40 -9.38 8.47 -14.95
N GLU A 41 -10.21 8.09 -15.91
CA GLU A 41 -10.38 8.84 -17.15
C GLU A 41 -10.91 10.25 -16.92
N LYS A 42 -11.86 10.43 -15.99
CA LYS A 42 -12.30 11.77 -15.60
C LYS A 42 -11.17 12.61 -14.99
N LEU A 43 -10.34 12.02 -14.15
CA LEU A 43 -9.16 12.72 -13.61
C LEU A 43 -8.14 13.04 -14.70
N HIS A 44 -7.91 12.15 -15.68
CA HIS A 44 -7.06 12.43 -16.83
C HIS A 44 -7.58 13.62 -17.65
N ILE A 45 -8.88 13.67 -17.92
CA ILE A 45 -9.51 14.81 -18.62
C ILE A 45 -9.31 16.10 -17.82
N MET A 46 -9.48 16.04 -16.49
CA MET A 46 -9.25 17.20 -15.61
C MET A 46 -7.78 17.63 -15.64
N PHE A 47 -6.82 16.71 -15.57
CA PHE A 47 -5.39 17.01 -15.61
C PHE A 47 -5.00 17.66 -16.96
N GLU A 48 -5.42 17.06 -18.06
CA GLU A 48 -5.16 17.58 -19.41
C GLU A 48 -5.67 19.01 -19.59
N ASN A 49 -6.93 19.27 -19.20
CA ASN A 49 -7.55 20.57 -19.38
C ASN A 49 -7.11 21.62 -18.34
N SER A 50 -6.56 21.20 -17.20
CA SER A 50 -5.92 22.10 -16.23
C SER A 50 -4.48 22.46 -16.57
N GLY A 51 -3.87 21.81 -17.58
CA GLY A 51 -2.51 22.06 -18.02
C GLY A 51 -1.45 21.26 -17.23
N VAL A 52 -1.85 20.18 -16.57
CA VAL A 52 -0.91 19.18 -16.03
C VAL A 52 -0.27 18.44 -17.20
N VAL A 53 1.03 18.27 -17.16
CA VAL A 53 1.80 17.53 -18.15
C VAL A 53 2.54 16.36 -17.53
N LYS A 54 3.01 15.44 -18.37
CA LYS A 54 3.88 14.34 -17.93
C LYS A 54 5.05 14.87 -17.09
N GLY A 55 5.32 14.21 -15.96
CA GLY A 55 6.39 14.58 -15.04
C GLY A 55 6.05 15.68 -14.03
N ASP A 56 4.88 16.32 -14.15
CA ASP A 56 4.35 17.17 -13.08
C ASP A 56 4.09 16.34 -11.82
N LYS A 57 4.31 16.93 -10.65
CA LYS A 57 4.10 16.26 -9.38
C LYS A 57 2.70 16.56 -8.85
N ILE A 58 2.02 15.49 -8.42
CA ILE A 58 0.70 15.55 -7.79
C ILE A 58 0.80 14.93 -6.41
N ALA A 59 0.57 15.74 -5.39
CA ALA A 59 0.59 15.30 -4.00
C ALA A 59 -0.76 14.73 -3.57
N LEU A 60 -0.72 13.70 -2.70
CA LEU A 60 -1.91 13.06 -2.15
C LEU A 60 -1.72 12.91 -0.63
N CYS A 61 -2.60 13.51 0.16
CA CYS A 61 -2.55 13.47 1.61
C CYS A 61 -3.94 13.21 2.19
N GLY A 62 -4.20 11.99 2.62
CA GLY A 62 -5.49 11.58 3.16
C GLY A 62 -5.44 10.17 3.73
N ARG A 63 -6.52 9.79 4.42
CA ARG A 63 -6.72 8.41 4.88
C ARG A 63 -6.94 7.48 3.70
N ASN A 64 -6.71 6.19 3.95
CA ASN A 64 -7.05 5.14 3.00
C ASN A 64 -8.50 5.24 2.56
N SER A 65 -8.72 5.27 1.24
CA SER A 65 -10.05 5.24 0.65
C SER A 65 -9.98 4.83 -0.82
N ALA A 66 -11.10 4.37 -1.36
CA ALA A 66 -11.23 4.04 -2.78
C ALA A 66 -10.90 5.24 -3.67
N ASN A 67 -11.33 6.44 -3.30
CA ASN A 67 -11.02 7.65 -4.08
C ASN A 67 -9.55 8.06 -3.96
N TRP A 68 -8.88 7.84 -2.82
CA TRP A 68 -7.43 8.04 -2.73
C TRP A 68 -6.69 7.10 -3.70
N ALA A 69 -7.08 5.82 -3.72
CA ALA A 69 -6.52 4.84 -4.64
C ALA A 69 -6.71 5.24 -6.11
N VAL A 70 -7.92 5.67 -6.46
CA VAL A 70 -8.21 6.16 -7.83
C VAL A 70 -7.34 7.37 -8.18
N ALA A 71 -7.20 8.36 -7.30
CA ALA A 71 -6.37 9.53 -7.56
C ALA A 71 -4.88 9.17 -7.74
N PHE A 72 -4.37 8.23 -6.94
CA PHE A 72 -3.02 7.70 -7.07
C PHE A 72 -2.81 6.98 -8.41
N LEU A 73 -3.71 6.06 -8.77
CA LEU A 73 -3.65 5.36 -10.05
C LEU A 73 -3.76 6.31 -11.23
N ALA A 74 -4.67 7.30 -11.15
CA ALA A 74 -4.81 8.32 -12.19
C ALA A 74 -3.52 9.12 -12.39
N THR A 75 -2.83 9.45 -11.31
CA THR A 75 -1.54 10.17 -11.37
C THR A 75 -0.48 9.35 -12.11
N LEU A 76 -0.28 8.09 -11.72
CA LEU A 76 0.70 7.22 -12.38
C LEU A 76 0.36 6.95 -13.84
N THR A 77 -0.91 6.62 -14.11
CA THR A 77 -1.39 6.24 -15.45
C THR A 77 -1.55 7.42 -16.41
N TYR A 78 -1.44 8.65 -15.90
CA TYR A 78 -1.30 9.87 -16.70
C TYR A 78 0.18 10.14 -17.09
N GLY A 79 1.12 9.54 -16.38
CA GLY A 79 2.56 9.83 -16.48
C GLY A 79 2.99 11.02 -15.62
N ALA A 80 2.17 11.45 -14.68
CA ALA A 80 2.55 12.39 -13.63
C ALA A 80 3.24 11.64 -12.48
N ILE A 81 3.99 12.36 -11.66
CA ILE A 81 4.75 11.82 -10.53
C ILE A 81 3.90 11.94 -9.27
N ALA A 82 3.58 10.82 -8.63
CA ALA A 82 2.84 10.82 -7.38
C ALA A 82 3.72 11.23 -6.20
N VAL A 83 3.17 12.05 -5.29
CA VAL A 83 3.81 12.40 -4.03
C VAL A 83 2.87 12.03 -2.88
N PRO A 84 2.83 10.75 -2.49
CA PRO A 84 2.01 10.31 -1.37
C PRO A 84 2.57 10.82 -0.05
N ILE A 85 1.72 11.47 0.75
CA ILE A 85 2.08 12.09 2.03
C ILE A 85 1.26 11.44 3.13
N LEU A 86 1.91 11.03 4.22
CA LEU A 86 1.24 10.49 5.39
C LEU A 86 0.31 11.55 6.01
N HIS A 87 -0.95 11.21 6.17
CA HIS A 87 -1.96 12.10 6.75
C HIS A 87 -1.75 12.37 8.24
N GLU A 88 -0.87 11.60 8.88
CA GLU A 88 -0.46 11.74 10.28
C GLU A 88 0.65 12.79 10.48
N PHE A 89 1.25 13.28 9.40
CA PHE A 89 2.24 14.35 9.48
C PHE A 89 1.61 15.65 9.96
N MET A 90 2.39 16.43 10.70
CA MET A 90 1.96 17.76 11.15
C MET A 90 1.74 18.67 9.93
N PRO A 91 0.81 19.65 10.00
CA PRO A 91 0.50 20.55 8.87
C PRO A 91 1.75 21.19 8.25
N ASP A 92 2.69 21.67 9.05
CA ASP A 92 3.93 22.28 8.55
C ASP A 92 4.83 21.29 7.81
N GLN A 93 4.83 20.01 8.21
CA GLN A 93 5.55 18.97 7.47
C GLN A 93 4.90 18.72 6.10
N ILE A 94 3.56 18.71 6.04
CA ILE A 94 2.80 18.56 4.78
C ILE A 94 3.12 19.75 3.85
N HIS A 95 3.06 20.99 4.36
CA HIS A 95 3.40 22.20 3.59
C HIS A 95 4.83 22.13 3.03
N ASN A 96 5.78 21.73 3.87
CA ASN A 96 7.19 21.59 3.46
C ASN A 96 7.38 20.53 2.37
N ILE A 97 6.71 19.36 2.48
CA ILE A 97 6.79 18.30 1.48
C ILE A 97 6.19 18.75 0.16
N VAL A 98 5.03 19.40 0.18
CA VAL A 98 4.38 19.93 -1.03
C VAL A 98 5.28 20.93 -1.73
N ASN A 99 5.87 21.87 -0.97
CA ASN A 99 6.80 22.86 -1.54
C ASN A 99 8.11 22.23 -2.04
N HIS A 100 8.71 21.34 -1.24
CA HIS A 100 9.96 20.68 -1.62
C HIS A 100 9.81 19.79 -2.87
N SER A 101 8.67 19.13 -3.01
CA SER A 101 8.38 18.27 -4.16
C SER A 101 8.02 19.05 -5.43
N ASP A 102 7.79 20.36 -5.35
CA ASP A 102 7.22 21.19 -6.44
C ASP A 102 5.87 20.64 -6.92
N ALA A 103 5.03 20.15 -6.01
CA ALA A 103 3.74 19.62 -6.37
C ALA A 103 2.84 20.71 -6.97
N LYS A 104 2.25 20.40 -8.13
CA LYS A 104 1.35 21.30 -8.87
C LYS A 104 -0.08 21.26 -8.34
N LEU A 105 -0.54 20.05 -8.00
CA LEU A 105 -1.84 19.79 -7.39
C LEU A 105 -1.67 19.03 -6.09
N LEU A 106 -2.62 19.20 -5.17
CA LEU A 106 -2.69 18.48 -3.90
C LEU A 106 -4.09 17.89 -3.72
N PHE A 107 -4.19 16.58 -3.65
CA PHE A 107 -5.41 15.90 -3.21
C PHE A 107 -5.40 15.76 -1.69
N VAL A 108 -6.48 16.19 -1.03
CA VAL A 108 -6.59 16.18 0.43
C VAL A 108 -7.80 15.40 0.92
N GLY A 109 -7.62 14.61 1.97
CA GLY A 109 -8.70 13.96 2.71
C GLY A 109 -9.36 14.95 3.71
N ASP A 110 -10.47 14.51 4.30
CA ASP A 110 -11.34 15.28 5.20
C ASP A 110 -10.59 15.98 6.35
N ILE A 111 -9.78 15.23 7.10
CA ILE A 111 -9.03 15.78 8.25
C ILE A 111 -7.94 16.74 7.78
N VAL A 112 -7.19 16.38 6.76
CA VAL A 112 -6.08 17.18 6.26
C VAL A 112 -6.59 18.50 5.70
N ALA A 113 -7.72 18.50 4.98
CA ALA A 113 -8.31 19.69 4.39
C ALA A 113 -8.62 20.80 5.42
N THR A 114 -8.92 20.41 6.67
CA THR A 114 -9.23 21.36 7.75
C THR A 114 -8.00 21.89 8.50
N GLN A 115 -6.83 21.30 8.26
CA GLN A 115 -5.61 21.56 9.03
C GLN A 115 -4.54 22.32 8.23
N ILE A 116 -4.55 22.18 6.90
CA ILE A 116 -3.55 22.82 6.03
C ILE A 116 -3.89 24.27 5.74
N ASP A 117 -2.84 25.08 5.56
CA ASP A 117 -2.91 26.46 5.12
C ASP A 117 -2.39 26.58 3.68
N ALA A 118 -3.30 26.83 2.74
CA ALA A 118 -2.96 26.96 1.33
C ALA A 118 -1.99 28.11 1.03
N THR A 119 -1.96 29.15 1.87
CA THR A 119 -1.05 30.30 1.68
C THR A 119 0.42 29.91 1.89
N LYS A 120 0.68 28.86 2.67
CA LYS A 120 2.02 28.32 2.90
C LYS A 120 2.53 27.42 1.75
N MET A 121 1.70 27.17 0.73
CA MET A 121 2.04 26.37 -0.45
C MET A 121 1.84 27.19 -1.74
N PRO A 122 2.67 28.22 -1.97
CA PRO A 122 2.45 29.18 -3.07
C PRO A 122 2.59 28.58 -4.47
N GLY A 123 3.34 27.47 -4.61
CA GLY A 123 3.54 26.77 -5.89
C GLY A 123 2.36 25.93 -6.36
N LEU A 124 1.38 25.62 -5.49
CA LEU A 124 0.19 24.87 -5.88
C LEU A 124 -0.72 25.67 -6.81
N GLU A 125 -1.19 25.05 -7.87
CA GLU A 125 -2.27 25.56 -8.73
C GLU A 125 -3.65 25.23 -8.17
N GLY A 126 -3.78 24.17 -7.37
CA GLY A 126 -5.03 23.80 -6.76
C GLY A 126 -4.96 22.74 -5.68
N ILE A 127 -6.02 22.72 -4.86
CA ILE A 127 -6.26 21.70 -3.83
C ILE A 127 -7.60 21.06 -4.13
N ILE A 128 -7.61 19.72 -4.22
CA ILE A 128 -8.74 18.90 -4.63
C ILE A 128 -9.15 18.01 -3.45
N TYR A 129 -10.44 17.96 -3.14
CA TYR A 129 -10.98 17.16 -2.05
C TYR A 129 -11.20 15.71 -2.48
N ILE A 130 -10.51 14.76 -1.85
CA ILE A 130 -10.52 13.33 -2.23
C ILE A 130 -11.93 12.71 -2.26
N PRO A 131 -12.84 12.99 -1.30
CA PRO A 131 -14.13 12.32 -1.26
C PRO A 131 -15.01 12.48 -2.51
N ASP A 132 -14.92 13.60 -3.20
CA ASP A 132 -15.77 13.90 -4.37
C ASP A 132 -15.04 14.61 -5.52
N TYR A 133 -13.74 14.84 -5.36
CA TYR A 133 -12.87 15.59 -6.29
C TYR A 133 -13.33 17.03 -6.54
N SER A 134 -14.05 17.66 -5.60
CA SER A 134 -14.35 19.08 -5.64
C SER A 134 -13.09 19.92 -5.37
N LEU A 135 -13.10 21.17 -5.84
CA LEU A 135 -12.01 22.10 -5.60
C LEU A 135 -12.17 22.73 -4.21
N VAL A 136 -11.13 22.58 -3.36
CA VAL A 136 -10.98 23.34 -2.12
C VAL A 136 -10.37 24.71 -2.42
N VAL A 137 -9.35 24.70 -3.31
CA VAL A 137 -8.67 25.91 -3.80
C VAL A 137 -8.41 25.74 -5.29
N SER A 138 -8.66 26.78 -6.05
CA SER A 138 -8.21 26.90 -7.44
C SER A 138 -7.52 28.24 -7.65
N ARG A 139 -6.35 28.21 -8.25
CA ARG A 139 -5.55 29.40 -8.57
C ARG A 139 -5.40 29.66 -10.05
N THR A 140 -6.01 28.80 -10.88
CA THR A 140 -5.99 28.96 -12.34
C THR A 140 -7.37 28.79 -12.91
N ASP A 141 -7.73 29.63 -13.90
CA ASP A 141 -9.02 29.52 -14.61
C ASP A 141 -9.13 28.18 -15.32
N LYS A 142 -8.02 27.61 -15.79
CA LYS A 142 -7.98 26.30 -16.44
C LYS A 142 -8.44 25.19 -15.51
N LEU A 143 -7.96 25.14 -14.28
CA LEU A 143 -8.34 24.13 -13.30
C LEU A 143 -9.81 24.28 -12.91
N THR A 144 -10.27 25.51 -12.68
CA THR A 144 -11.68 25.81 -12.38
C THR A 144 -12.57 25.32 -13.51
N TYR A 145 -12.27 25.71 -14.74
CA TYR A 145 -13.01 25.28 -15.94
C TYR A 145 -13.01 23.75 -16.10
N ALA A 146 -11.84 23.14 -15.99
CA ALA A 146 -11.70 21.68 -16.14
C ALA A 146 -12.55 20.91 -15.12
N ARG A 147 -12.66 21.42 -13.88
CA ARG A 147 -13.50 20.77 -12.87
C ARG A 147 -14.98 21.00 -13.08
N GLU A 148 -15.39 22.23 -13.39
CA GLU A 148 -16.80 22.59 -13.57
C GLU A 148 -17.41 21.88 -14.79
N HIS A 149 -16.66 21.75 -15.89
CA HIS A 149 -17.11 21.13 -17.14
C HIS A 149 -16.70 19.66 -17.30
N LEU A 150 -16.20 19.02 -16.23
CA LEU A 150 -15.65 17.67 -16.30
C LEU A 150 -16.63 16.64 -16.86
N ASN A 151 -17.88 16.68 -16.43
CA ASN A 151 -18.90 15.73 -16.89
C ASN A 151 -19.29 16.00 -18.34
N GLU A 152 -19.34 17.27 -18.77
CA GLU A 152 -19.59 17.67 -20.15
C GLU A 152 -18.46 17.18 -21.07
N MET A 153 -17.20 17.47 -20.73
CA MET A 153 -16.03 17.02 -21.48
C MET A 153 -15.97 15.49 -21.59
N PHE A 154 -16.27 14.77 -20.48
CA PHE A 154 -16.35 13.33 -20.50
C PHE A 154 -17.46 12.82 -21.43
N GLY A 155 -18.64 13.45 -21.41
CA GLY A 155 -19.76 13.11 -22.29
C GLY A 155 -19.45 13.39 -23.75
N ILE A 156 -18.73 14.47 -24.08
CA ILE A 156 -18.27 14.77 -25.45
C ILE A 156 -17.27 13.71 -25.92
N LYS A 157 -16.29 13.34 -25.07
CA LYS A 157 -15.28 12.32 -25.42
C LYS A 157 -15.90 10.93 -25.58
N TYR A 158 -16.92 10.61 -24.76
CA TYR A 158 -17.60 9.31 -24.76
C TYR A 158 -19.12 9.46 -24.89
N PRO A 159 -19.64 9.82 -26.06
CA PRO A 159 -21.05 10.20 -26.23
C PRO A 159 -22.06 9.07 -26.06
N LYS A 160 -21.64 7.80 -26.16
CA LYS A 160 -22.50 6.65 -25.91
C LYS A 160 -22.18 5.98 -24.58
N TYR A 161 -21.03 5.32 -24.48
CA TYR A 161 -20.61 4.58 -23.30
C TYR A 161 -19.09 4.58 -23.20
N PHE A 162 -18.57 4.72 -21.98
CA PHE A 162 -17.19 4.39 -21.67
C PHE A 162 -17.04 2.87 -21.51
N ARG A 163 -16.13 2.25 -22.24
CA ARG A 163 -15.94 0.80 -22.31
C ARG A 163 -14.46 0.45 -22.12
N LYS A 164 -14.18 -0.83 -21.86
CA LYS A 164 -12.82 -1.32 -21.65
C LYS A 164 -11.83 -1.07 -22.79
N ASN A 165 -12.30 -0.99 -24.04
CA ASN A 165 -11.45 -0.64 -25.19
C ASN A 165 -11.09 0.85 -25.27
N HIS A 166 -11.66 1.68 -24.41
CA HIS A 166 -11.28 3.09 -24.28
C HIS A 166 -10.17 3.29 -23.22
N VAL A 167 -9.87 2.26 -22.42
CA VAL A 167 -8.79 2.33 -21.44
C VAL A 167 -7.46 2.36 -22.18
N ASN A 168 -6.79 3.49 -22.12
CA ASN A 168 -5.51 3.72 -22.76
C ASN A 168 -4.65 4.62 -21.85
N TYR A 169 -3.70 4.01 -21.15
CA TYR A 169 -2.89 4.69 -20.16
C TYR A 169 -1.50 5.01 -20.70
N TYR A 170 -0.85 5.97 -20.05
CA TYR A 170 0.55 6.24 -20.29
C TYR A 170 1.37 4.97 -20.02
N MET A 171 2.20 4.57 -20.99
CA MET A 171 3.10 3.43 -20.85
C MET A 171 4.51 3.93 -20.52
N ASP A 172 5.01 3.59 -19.34
CA ASP A 172 6.38 3.84 -18.93
C ASP A 172 7.34 3.00 -19.78
N GLN A 173 7.98 3.64 -20.76
CA GLN A 173 8.90 2.97 -21.70
C GLN A 173 10.31 2.82 -21.12
N ASN A 174 10.70 3.72 -20.23
CA ASN A 174 11.96 3.64 -19.51
C ASN A 174 11.71 3.16 -18.08
N PRO A 175 12.17 1.97 -17.69
CA PRO A 175 11.98 1.45 -16.34
C PRO A 175 12.56 2.34 -15.23
N ASP A 176 13.57 3.15 -15.53
CA ASP A 176 14.17 4.11 -14.59
C ASP A 176 13.42 5.44 -14.53
N GLU A 177 12.31 5.59 -15.26
CA GLU A 177 11.48 6.78 -15.17
C GLU A 177 10.87 6.90 -13.76
N LEU A 178 10.91 8.13 -13.21
CA LEU A 178 10.39 8.43 -11.89
C LEU A 178 8.87 8.30 -11.85
N ALA A 179 8.38 7.38 -11.03
CA ALA A 179 6.95 7.17 -10.82
C ALA A 179 6.41 7.97 -9.64
N MET A 180 7.17 8.03 -8.56
CA MET A 180 6.74 8.69 -7.33
C MET A 180 7.91 9.16 -6.46
N ILE A 181 7.62 10.12 -5.57
CA ILE A 181 8.53 10.57 -4.52
C ILE A 181 7.85 10.27 -3.18
N ASN A 182 8.38 9.30 -2.44
CA ASN A 182 7.82 8.91 -1.14
C ASN A 182 8.66 9.49 0.00
N TYR A 183 8.04 10.29 0.88
CA TYR A 183 8.74 10.96 1.97
C TYR A 183 8.77 10.11 3.23
N THR A 184 9.98 9.88 3.74
CA THR A 184 10.20 9.19 5.02
C THR A 184 10.30 10.18 6.17
N SER A 185 9.86 9.77 7.36
CA SER A 185 10.14 10.50 8.60
C SER A 185 11.63 10.40 8.92
N GLY A 186 12.43 11.38 8.50
CA GLY A 186 13.86 11.40 8.77
C GLY A 186 14.17 11.45 10.27
N THR A 187 15.14 10.68 10.71
CA THR A 187 15.66 10.72 12.10
C THR A 187 16.31 12.05 12.45
N THR A 188 16.62 12.87 11.45
CA THR A 188 17.27 14.19 11.56
C THR A 188 16.28 15.37 11.51
N GLY A 189 14.95 15.11 11.56
CA GLY A 189 13.91 16.15 11.57
C GLY A 189 13.45 16.63 10.19
N PHE A 190 14.19 16.33 9.11
CA PHE A 190 13.75 16.62 7.74
C PHE A 190 13.37 15.33 7.02
N SER A 191 12.17 15.32 6.42
CA SER A 191 11.71 14.21 5.60
C SER A 191 12.52 14.13 4.31
N LYS A 192 13.06 12.95 3.98
CA LYS A 192 13.77 12.71 2.72
C LYS A 192 12.81 12.18 1.66
N GLY A 193 12.82 12.76 0.48
CA GLY A 193 12.02 12.30 -0.64
C GLY A 193 12.71 11.18 -1.41
N VAL A 194 12.28 9.94 -1.19
CA VAL A 194 12.80 8.76 -1.90
C VAL A 194 12.23 8.73 -3.31
N MET A 195 13.10 8.77 -4.32
CA MET A 195 12.73 8.71 -5.73
C MET A 195 12.52 7.27 -6.18
N VAL A 196 11.27 6.87 -6.34
CA VAL A 196 10.86 5.50 -6.71
C VAL A 196 10.57 5.44 -8.21
N PRO A 197 11.37 4.71 -9.02
CA PRO A 197 11.11 4.52 -10.44
C PRO A 197 10.03 3.46 -10.69
N TYR A 198 9.46 3.44 -11.90
CA TYR A 198 8.45 2.43 -12.28
C TYR A 198 8.96 0.99 -12.13
N ARG A 199 10.25 0.72 -12.44
CA ARG A 199 10.83 -0.62 -12.21
C ARG A 199 10.77 -1.10 -10.78
N ALA A 200 10.81 -0.19 -9.81
CA ALA A 200 10.76 -0.56 -8.40
C ALA A 200 9.32 -0.96 -7.98
N LEU A 201 8.31 -0.29 -8.52
CA LEU A 201 6.91 -0.69 -8.36
C LEU A 201 6.64 -2.04 -9.04
N TRP A 202 7.15 -2.22 -10.27
CA TRP A 202 7.07 -3.48 -10.99
C TRP A 202 7.75 -4.62 -10.24
N GLY A 203 8.98 -4.42 -9.73
CA GLY A 203 9.74 -5.45 -9.04
C GLY A 203 9.04 -5.96 -7.77
N ASN A 204 8.36 -5.09 -7.03
CA ASN A 204 7.55 -5.48 -5.88
C ASN A 204 6.27 -6.22 -6.28
N ALA A 205 5.61 -5.80 -7.36
CA ALA A 205 4.43 -6.49 -7.88
C ALA A 205 4.77 -7.88 -8.45
N ASP A 206 5.88 -8.00 -9.20
CA ASP A 206 6.37 -9.28 -9.74
C ASP A 206 6.82 -10.25 -8.63
N PHE A 207 7.51 -9.73 -7.62
CA PHE A 207 7.81 -10.50 -6.41
C PHE A 207 6.53 -11.05 -5.77
N ALA A 208 5.53 -10.22 -5.53
CA ALA A 208 4.28 -10.64 -4.91
C ALA A 208 3.50 -11.64 -5.77
N GLU A 209 3.47 -11.46 -7.10
CA GLU A 209 2.88 -12.43 -8.02
C GLU A 209 3.61 -13.78 -7.96
N ASN A 210 4.94 -13.77 -7.85
CA ASN A 210 5.73 -15.00 -7.75
C ASN A 210 5.42 -15.78 -6.46
N VAL A 211 5.32 -15.11 -5.32
CA VAL A 211 5.12 -15.77 -4.01
C VAL A 211 3.66 -16.04 -3.67
N LEU A 212 2.75 -15.14 -4.03
CA LEU A 212 1.33 -15.17 -3.66
C LEU A 212 0.39 -15.46 -4.85
N GLY A 213 0.82 -15.28 -6.09
CA GLY A 213 -0.04 -15.31 -7.26
C GLY A 213 -0.77 -16.61 -7.52
N LYS A 214 -0.24 -17.75 -7.03
CA LYS A 214 -0.93 -19.06 -7.04
C LYS A 214 -1.84 -19.30 -5.84
N LYS A 215 -1.75 -18.45 -4.79
CA LYS A 215 -2.45 -18.59 -3.52
C LYS A 215 -3.65 -17.62 -3.43
N ILE A 216 -3.53 -16.48 -4.11
CA ILE A 216 -4.54 -15.43 -4.19
C ILE A 216 -5.10 -15.40 -5.61
N LYS A 217 -6.40 -15.29 -5.74
CA LYS A 217 -7.12 -15.32 -7.01
C LYS A 217 -7.86 -13.99 -7.25
N PRO A 218 -8.14 -13.64 -8.51
CA PRO A 218 -9.07 -12.56 -8.81
C PRO A 218 -10.40 -12.73 -8.07
N GLY A 219 -10.91 -11.66 -7.46
CA GLY A 219 -12.10 -11.65 -6.62
C GLY A 219 -11.87 -11.98 -5.15
N ASP A 220 -10.69 -12.46 -4.76
CA ASP A 220 -10.36 -12.62 -3.34
C ASP A 220 -10.37 -11.27 -2.63
N SER A 221 -10.82 -11.27 -1.38
CA SER A 221 -10.90 -10.07 -0.55
C SER A 221 -9.60 -9.82 0.21
N VAL A 222 -9.18 -8.56 0.27
CA VAL A 222 -8.03 -8.09 1.04
C VAL A 222 -8.43 -6.84 1.84
N ILE A 223 -7.78 -6.61 2.98
CA ILE A 223 -8.04 -5.43 3.81
C ILE A 223 -6.78 -4.57 3.86
N SER A 224 -6.93 -3.30 3.54
CA SER A 224 -5.89 -2.29 3.72
C SER A 224 -6.08 -1.61 5.08
N ILE A 225 -5.15 -1.88 6.01
CA ILE A 225 -5.11 -1.34 7.36
C ILE A 225 -3.93 -0.41 7.61
N LEU A 226 -2.87 -0.56 6.82
CA LEU A 226 -1.68 0.29 6.87
C LEU A 226 -1.91 1.55 6.04
N PRO A 227 -1.27 2.68 6.39
CA PRO A 227 -1.37 3.88 5.57
C PRO A 227 -0.95 3.62 4.11
N MET A 228 -1.81 3.94 3.14
CA MET A 228 -1.50 3.77 1.71
C MET A 228 -0.35 4.66 1.24
N ALA A 229 -0.11 5.78 1.91
CA ALA A 229 1.06 6.63 1.63
C ALA A 229 2.39 6.02 2.11
N HIS A 230 2.36 4.94 2.91
CA HIS A 230 3.55 4.20 3.31
C HIS A 230 3.81 3.05 2.34
N MET A 231 5.07 2.90 1.85
CA MET A 231 5.43 1.93 0.81
C MET A 231 4.98 0.50 1.11
N TYR A 232 5.01 0.06 2.35
CA TYR A 232 4.62 -1.30 2.73
C TYR A 232 3.11 -1.55 2.50
N GLY A 233 2.26 -0.66 3.00
CA GLY A 233 0.81 -0.71 2.74
C GLY A 233 0.48 -0.51 1.27
N MET A 234 1.14 0.44 0.61
CA MET A 234 0.94 0.73 -0.80
C MET A 234 1.22 -0.47 -1.70
N ALA A 235 2.37 -1.12 -1.52
CA ALA A 235 2.80 -2.23 -2.38
C ALA A 235 1.97 -3.50 -2.16
N PHE A 236 1.65 -3.86 -0.89
CA PHE A 236 1.15 -5.17 -0.51
C PHE A 236 -0.23 -5.19 0.17
N GLU A 237 -0.94 -4.06 0.24
CA GLU A 237 -2.36 -3.99 0.58
C GLU A 237 -3.17 -3.29 -0.51
N PHE A 238 -2.51 -2.82 -1.59
CA PHE A 238 -3.19 -2.10 -2.65
C PHE A 238 -2.67 -2.44 -4.05
N ILE A 239 -1.40 -2.12 -4.39
CA ILE A 239 -0.90 -2.21 -5.79
C ILE A 239 -0.96 -3.65 -6.29
N PHE A 240 -0.37 -4.59 -5.55
CA PHE A 240 -0.34 -6.00 -5.97
C PHE A 240 -1.75 -6.58 -6.05
N GLU A 241 -2.55 -6.36 -5.04
CA GLU A 241 -3.93 -6.88 -4.96
C GLU A 241 -4.80 -6.31 -6.08
N PHE A 242 -4.65 -5.02 -6.40
CA PHE A 242 -5.35 -4.40 -7.52
C PHE A 242 -4.91 -4.99 -8.87
N ILE A 243 -3.60 -5.17 -9.07
CA ILE A 243 -3.07 -5.81 -10.28
C ILE A 243 -3.56 -7.26 -10.39
N LYS A 244 -3.69 -7.97 -9.27
CA LYS A 244 -4.15 -9.35 -9.21
C LYS A 244 -5.66 -9.52 -9.49
N GLY A 245 -6.42 -8.45 -9.45
CA GLY A 245 -7.88 -8.52 -9.61
C GLY A 245 -8.63 -8.77 -8.30
N CYS A 246 -8.01 -8.52 -7.16
CA CYS A 246 -8.63 -8.67 -5.85
C CYS A 246 -9.62 -7.54 -5.55
N HIS A 247 -10.47 -7.79 -4.56
CA HIS A 247 -11.37 -6.81 -3.96
C HIS A 247 -10.73 -6.22 -2.70
N VAL A 248 -10.29 -4.97 -2.76
CA VAL A 248 -9.58 -4.29 -1.66
C VAL A 248 -10.56 -3.49 -0.81
N PHE A 249 -10.56 -3.74 0.50
CA PHE A 249 -11.36 -3.02 1.48
C PHE A 249 -10.50 -2.06 2.29
N TYR A 250 -10.85 -0.79 2.28
CA TYR A 250 -10.15 0.27 3.03
C TYR A 250 -10.82 0.54 4.37
N LEU A 251 -10.06 0.51 5.46
CA LEU A 251 -10.53 1.01 6.75
C LEU A 251 -10.36 2.52 6.79
N THR A 252 -11.44 3.25 6.51
CA THR A 252 -11.45 4.71 6.40
C THR A 252 -11.38 5.45 7.73
N ARG A 253 -11.50 4.74 8.85
CA ARG A 253 -11.38 5.27 10.21
C ARG A 253 -10.11 4.75 10.87
N ILE A 254 -9.62 5.46 11.91
CA ILE A 254 -8.47 5.00 12.70
C ILE A 254 -8.76 3.59 13.21
N PRO A 255 -7.98 2.58 12.81
CA PRO A 255 -8.29 1.20 13.09
C PRO A 255 -7.99 0.87 14.57
N SER A 256 -9.04 0.80 15.40
CA SER A 256 -8.89 0.17 16.71
C SER A 256 -8.77 -1.35 16.56
N PRO A 257 -8.13 -2.07 17.49
CA PRO A 257 -8.06 -3.53 17.44
C PRO A 257 -9.43 -4.23 17.38
N ALA A 258 -10.47 -3.59 17.89
CA ALA A 258 -11.84 -4.11 17.82
C ALA A 258 -12.42 -3.97 16.41
N ILE A 259 -12.21 -2.82 15.75
CA ILE A 259 -12.67 -2.57 14.37
C ILE A 259 -11.91 -3.48 13.39
N ILE A 260 -10.60 -3.64 13.55
CA ILE A 260 -9.78 -4.55 12.73
C ILE A 260 -10.31 -5.98 12.85
N ALA A 261 -10.54 -6.45 14.07
CA ALA A 261 -11.02 -7.82 14.29
C ALA A 261 -12.45 -8.04 13.76
N GLU A 262 -13.32 -7.03 13.83
CA GLU A 262 -14.66 -7.08 13.20
C GLU A 262 -14.53 -7.18 11.68
N ALA A 263 -13.66 -6.34 11.07
CA ALA A 263 -13.42 -6.33 9.65
C ALA A 263 -12.85 -7.67 9.16
N PHE A 264 -11.86 -8.22 9.85
CA PHE A 264 -11.31 -9.55 9.54
C PHE A 264 -12.39 -10.64 9.59
N GLY A 265 -13.24 -10.64 10.61
CA GLY A 265 -14.31 -11.62 10.75
C GLY A 265 -15.37 -11.54 9.65
N ARG A 266 -15.64 -10.35 9.12
CA ARG A 266 -16.62 -10.11 8.04
C ARG A 266 -16.05 -10.36 6.65
N ILE A 267 -14.86 -9.83 6.38
CA ILE A 267 -14.24 -9.80 5.04
C ILE A 267 -13.50 -11.12 4.78
N LYS A 268 -12.88 -11.72 5.80
CA LYS A 268 -12.10 -12.96 5.71
C LYS A 268 -11.02 -12.87 4.65
N PRO A 269 -10.04 -11.97 4.81
CA PRO A 269 -9.05 -11.68 3.78
C PRO A 269 -8.23 -12.91 3.39
N ALA A 270 -7.81 -12.97 2.12
CA ALA A 270 -7.01 -14.07 1.58
C ALA A 270 -5.54 -14.01 2.01
N VAL A 271 -5.04 -12.82 2.30
CA VAL A 271 -3.72 -12.53 2.89
C VAL A 271 -3.85 -11.36 3.86
N ILE A 272 -2.99 -11.32 4.85
CA ILE A 272 -2.97 -10.23 5.83
C ILE A 272 -1.57 -9.63 5.87
N ILE A 273 -1.49 -8.34 5.62
CA ILE A 273 -0.29 -7.54 5.75
C ILE A 273 -0.42 -6.75 7.06
N ALA A 274 0.58 -6.79 7.92
CA ALA A 274 0.47 -6.16 9.23
C ALA A 274 1.82 -5.67 9.75
N VAL A 275 1.76 -4.73 10.69
CA VAL A 275 2.92 -4.37 11.52
C VAL A 275 2.87 -5.13 12.85
N PRO A 276 4.02 -5.38 13.49
CA PRO A 276 4.12 -6.12 14.76
C PRO A 276 3.11 -5.67 15.81
N LEU A 277 2.98 -4.37 16.00
CA LEU A 277 2.09 -3.77 17.00
C LEU A 277 0.63 -4.22 16.89
N VAL A 278 0.11 -4.39 15.67
CA VAL A 278 -1.26 -4.84 15.42
C VAL A 278 -1.43 -6.28 15.88
N ILE A 279 -0.51 -7.15 15.47
CA ILE A 279 -0.52 -8.58 15.82
C ILE A 279 -0.37 -8.76 17.34
N GLU A 280 0.62 -8.11 17.94
CA GLU A 280 0.89 -8.17 19.37
C GLU A 280 -0.31 -7.73 20.21
N LYS A 281 -0.98 -6.63 19.83
CA LYS A 281 -2.18 -6.16 20.54
C LYS A 281 -3.33 -7.16 20.45
N ILE A 282 -3.54 -7.79 19.28
CA ILE A 282 -4.60 -8.81 19.11
C ILE A 282 -4.27 -10.03 19.97
N ILE A 283 -3.04 -10.55 19.91
CA ILE A 283 -2.61 -11.72 20.66
C ILE A 283 -2.71 -11.46 22.16
N ARG A 284 -2.14 -10.36 22.65
CA ARG A 284 -2.14 -10.01 24.08
C ARG A 284 -3.55 -9.77 24.63
N LYS A 285 -4.44 -9.15 23.85
CA LYS A 285 -5.80 -8.82 24.32
C LYS A 285 -6.82 -9.96 24.17
N LYS A 286 -6.72 -10.76 23.11
CA LYS A 286 -7.75 -11.76 22.78
C LYS A 286 -7.31 -13.21 23.01
N VAL A 287 -6.03 -13.50 22.98
CA VAL A 287 -5.50 -14.86 23.02
C VAL A 287 -4.88 -15.16 24.38
N PHE A 288 -3.92 -14.38 24.84
CA PHE A 288 -3.23 -14.63 26.10
C PHE A 288 -4.14 -14.76 27.33
N PRO A 289 -5.19 -13.92 27.53
CA PRO A 289 -6.08 -14.07 28.67
C PRO A 289 -6.80 -15.42 28.73
N LYS A 290 -7.01 -16.04 27.55
CA LYS A 290 -7.67 -17.35 27.44
C LYS A 290 -6.73 -18.53 27.69
N ILE A 291 -5.41 -18.30 27.52
CA ILE A 291 -4.36 -19.34 27.57
C ILE A 291 -3.60 -19.31 28.91
N GLN A 292 -3.56 -18.17 29.58
CA GLN A 292 -2.80 -17.99 30.85
C GLN A 292 -3.40 -18.71 32.06
N ASN A 293 -4.47 -19.49 31.86
CA ASN A 293 -5.00 -20.35 32.90
C ASN A 293 -4.00 -21.49 33.21
N ASN A 294 -3.67 -21.72 34.49
CA ASN A 294 -2.70 -22.72 34.92
C ASN A 294 -2.94 -24.13 34.36
N ARG A 295 -4.20 -24.50 34.15
CA ARG A 295 -4.58 -25.75 33.48
C ARG A 295 -4.10 -25.82 32.02
N MET A 296 -4.20 -24.72 31.28
CA MET A 296 -3.79 -24.68 29.87
C MET A 296 -2.27 -24.70 29.73
N ARG A 297 -1.54 -24.02 30.62
CA ARG A 297 -0.06 -24.11 30.70
C ARG A 297 0.41 -25.54 30.93
N MET A 298 -0.22 -26.27 31.87
CA MET A 298 0.11 -27.66 32.16
C MET A 298 -0.17 -28.59 30.98
N LEU A 299 -1.27 -28.39 30.24
CA LEU A 299 -1.61 -29.14 29.03
C LEU A 299 -0.65 -28.89 27.87
N LEU A 300 -0.12 -27.70 27.72
CA LEU A 300 0.86 -27.34 26.66
C LEU A 300 2.19 -28.07 26.80
N HIS A 301 2.54 -28.56 28.00
CA HIS A 301 3.77 -29.29 28.27
C HIS A 301 3.66 -30.83 28.11
N MET A 302 2.43 -31.34 27.87
CA MET A 302 2.20 -32.79 27.71
C MET A 302 2.27 -33.23 26.24
N PRO A 303 3.19 -34.14 25.83
CA PRO A 303 3.54 -34.38 24.41
C PRO A 303 2.38 -34.77 23.49
N VAL A 304 1.45 -35.59 23.92
CA VAL A 304 0.33 -36.10 23.09
C VAL A 304 -0.89 -35.17 23.14
N ILE A 305 -1.20 -34.63 24.31
CA ILE A 305 -2.31 -33.68 24.52
C ILE A 305 -1.95 -32.32 23.95
N SER A 306 -0.66 -31.97 23.94
CA SER A 306 -0.17 -30.68 23.44
C SER A 306 -0.51 -30.46 21.97
N LYS A 307 -0.47 -31.49 21.09
CA LYS A 307 -0.73 -31.31 19.65
C LYS A 307 -2.17 -30.84 19.39
N LYS A 308 -3.18 -31.55 19.91
CA LYS A 308 -4.60 -31.16 19.76
C LYS A 308 -4.93 -29.80 20.42
N VAL A 309 -4.26 -29.48 21.56
CA VAL A 309 -4.44 -28.20 22.23
C VAL A 309 -3.80 -27.08 21.40
N LYS A 310 -2.63 -27.28 20.84
CA LYS A 310 -1.95 -26.31 19.94
C LYS A 310 -2.78 -26.05 18.69
N GLU A 311 -3.30 -27.08 18.03
CA GLU A 311 -4.20 -26.97 16.88
C GLU A 311 -5.45 -26.13 17.23
N LYS A 312 -6.10 -26.42 18.35
CA LYS A 312 -7.25 -25.64 18.81
C LYS A 312 -6.93 -24.18 19.13
N ILE A 313 -5.74 -23.91 19.67
CA ILE A 313 -5.27 -22.54 19.90
C ILE A 313 -4.97 -21.87 18.56
N CYS A 314 -4.29 -22.55 17.65
CA CYS A 314 -4.02 -22.05 16.30
C CYS A 314 -5.32 -21.67 15.58
N ASP A 315 -6.36 -22.50 15.64
CA ASP A 315 -7.68 -22.22 15.08
C ASP A 315 -8.32 -20.99 15.73
N GLN A 316 -8.23 -20.85 17.05
CA GLN A 316 -8.75 -19.67 17.76
C GLN A 316 -8.01 -18.39 17.36
N VAL A 317 -6.69 -18.45 17.22
CA VAL A 317 -5.87 -17.33 16.73
C VAL A 317 -6.25 -17.02 15.30
N SER A 318 -6.28 -18.01 14.42
CA SER A 318 -6.63 -17.85 13.01
C SER A 318 -8.02 -17.24 12.82
N ASN A 319 -8.99 -17.68 13.60
CA ASN A 319 -10.36 -17.15 13.58
C ASN A 319 -10.41 -15.66 14.01
N ALA A 320 -9.51 -15.21 14.89
CA ALA A 320 -9.42 -13.80 15.25
C ALA A 320 -8.98 -12.91 14.07
N PHE A 321 -8.37 -13.51 13.05
CA PHE A 321 -7.93 -12.89 11.80
C PHE A 321 -8.83 -13.28 10.60
N GLY A 322 -10.03 -13.81 10.83
CA GLY A 322 -10.99 -14.18 9.77
C GLY A 322 -10.89 -15.63 9.29
N GLY A 323 -9.82 -16.36 9.61
CA GLY A 323 -9.66 -17.80 9.40
C GLY A 323 -9.44 -18.26 7.95
N ASN A 324 -9.41 -17.35 6.97
CA ASN A 324 -9.37 -17.70 5.54
C ASN A 324 -8.04 -17.35 4.86
N PHE A 325 -7.12 -16.70 5.55
CA PHE A 325 -5.87 -16.23 4.95
C PHE A 325 -4.88 -17.37 4.65
N TYR A 326 -4.09 -17.17 3.62
CA TYR A 326 -2.94 -18.04 3.31
C TYR A 326 -1.86 -17.90 4.38
N GLU A 327 -1.46 -16.65 4.66
CA GLU A 327 -0.49 -16.30 5.70
C GLU A 327 -0.68 -14.84 6.18
N VAL A 328 -0.06 -14.53 7.32
CA VAL A 328 0.10 -13.18 7.84
C VAL A 328 1.54 -12.74 7.62
N ILE A 329 1.75 -11.70 6.81
CA ILE A 329 3.07 -11.13 6.56
C ILE A 329 3.26 -9.95 7.51
N ILE A 330 4.30 -10.01 8.33
CA ILE A 330 4.60 -9.02 9.36
C ILE A 330 5.86 -8.26 8.95
N GLY A 331 5.80 -6.93 8.96
CA GLY A 331 6.94 -6.11 8.55
C GLY A 331 6.91 -4.69 9.12
N GLY A 332 7.89 -3.89 8.78
CA GLY A 332 7.98 -2.48 9.14
C GLY A 332 8.59 -2.18 10.52
N ALA A 333 8.76 -3.18 11.39
CA ALA A 333 9.45 -3.06 12.69
C ALA A 333 9.87 -4.44 13.19
N ALA A 334 10.74 -4.47 14.20
CA ALA A 334 11.14 -5.71 14.87
C ALA A 334 9.94 -6.36 15.56
N PHE A 335 9.81 -7.68 15.38
CA PHE A 335 8.72 -8.45 15.99
C PHE A 335 9.11 -8.91 17.41
N ASN A 336 8.16 -8.84 18.35
CA ASN A 336 8.39 -9.24 19.73
C ASN A 336 8.63 -10.75 19.84
N GLN A 337 9.79 -11.16 20.37
CA GLN A 337 10.22 -12.55 20.42
C GLN A 337 9.27 -13.47 21.23
N GLU A 338 8.63 -12.97 22.30
CA GLU A 338 7.67 -13.75 23.09
C GLU A 338 6.44 -14.11 22.24
N VAL A 339 5.91 -13.12 21.50
CA VAL A 339 4.74 -13.30 20.63
C VAL A 339 5.11 -14.17 19.43
N GLU A 340 6.27 -13.94 18.84
CA GLU A 340 6.77 -14.76 17.73
C GLU A 340 6.94 -16.23 18.14
N SER A 341 7.61 -16.49 19.25
CA SER A 341 7.82 -17.85 19.79
C SER A 341 6.48 -18.54 20.09
N PHE A 342 5.52 -17.78 20.62
CA PHE A 342 4.17 -18.30 20.84
C PHE A 342 3.48 -18.70 19.53
N LEU A 343 3.42 -17.80 18.54
CA LEU A 343 2.79 -18.06 17.24
C LEU A 343 3.42 -19.25 16.54
N HIS A 344 4.75 -19.33 16.55
CA HIS A 344 5.48 -20.46 16.00
C HIS A 344 5.15 -21.77 16.74
N SER A 345 5.09 -21.76 18.06
CA SER A 345 4.83 -22.94 18.90
C SER A 345 3.47 -23.58 18.65
N VAL A 346 2.46 -22.77 18.24
CA VAL A 346 1.10 -23.23 17.93
C VAL A 346 0.89 -23.51 16.44
N GLY A 347 1.88 -23.26 15.60
CA GLY A 347 1.80 -23.51 14.16
C GLY A 347 0.97 -22.46 13.39
N PHE A 348 0.91 -21.22 13.89
CA PHE A 348 0.22 -20.14 13.21
C PHE A 348 0.95 -19.77 11.91
N LYS A 349 0.20 -19.48 10.84
CA LYS A 349 0.74 -19.20 9.50
C LYS A 349 1.19 -17.74 9.41
N TYR A 350 2.42 -17.46 9.76
CA TYR A 350 3.01 -16.12 9.66
C TYR A 350 4.41 -16.15 9.08
N THR A 351 4.84 -15.03 8.60
CA THR A 351 6.22 -14.75 8.20
C THR A 351 6.60 -13.31 8.59
N VAL A 352 7.91 -13.05 8.68
CA VAL A 352 8.43 -11.70 8.89
C VAL A 352 9.22 -11.30 7.65
N GLY A 353 8.83 -10.20 7.00
CA GLY A 353 9.54 -9.60 5.90
C GLY A 353 10.35 -8.39 6.33
N TYR A 354 11.39 -8.08 5.57
CA TYR A 354 12.22 -6.90 5.75
C TYR A 354 12.24 -6.05 4.50
N GLY A 355 12.16 -4.74 4.70
CA GLY A 355 12.19 -3.78 3.62
C GLY A 355 12.46 -2.35 4.09
N ALA A 356 12.67 -1.47 3.14
CA ALA A 356 12.88 -0.06 3.34
C ALA A 356 12.20 0.73 2.21
N THR A 357 11.81 1.97 2.47
CA THR A 357 11.20 2.85 1.45
C THR A 357 12.11 2.97 0.23
N GLU A 358 13.41 2.97 0.45
CA GLU A 358 14.46 3.01 -0.56
C GLU A 358 14.52 1.76 -1.47
N CYS A 359 13.75 0.71 -1.14
CA CYS A 359 13.56 -0.51 -1.94
C CYS A 359 12.10 -0.78 -2.33
N ALA A 360 11.19 0.14 -2.14
CA ALA A 360 9.82 0.21 -2.63
C ALA A 360 8.83 -0.94 -2.27
N PRO A 361 8.81 -1.71 -1.17
CA PRO A 361 9.79 -1.67 -0.09
C PRO A 361 10.65 -2.95 0.06
N ILE A 362 10.31 -4.10 -0.60
CA ILE A 362 10.78 -5.43 -0.20
C ILE A 362 12.27 -5.67 -0.47
N ILE A 363 12.95 -6.20 0.54
CA ILE A 363 14.35 -6.66 0.45
C ILE A 363 14.43 -8.16 0.75
N CYS A 364 13.78 -8.64 1.83
CA CYS A 364 13.81 -10.05 2.24
C CYS A 364 12.41 -10.56 2.61
N TYR A 365 12.19 -11.84 2.30
CA TYR A 365 10.96 -12.56 2.62
C TYR A 365 11.18 -14.07 2.53
N GLU A 366 10.38 -14.86 3.24
CA GLU A 366 10.24 -16.30 3.05
C GLU A 366 8.80 -16.73 3.32
N ASP A 367 8.28 -17.70 2.56
CA ASP A 367 6.95 -18.30 2.78
C ASP A 367 6.88 -18.93 4.19
N TYR A 368 5.74 -18.79 4.88
CA TYR A 368 5.57 -19.27 6.25
C TYR A 368 5.96 -20.73 6.47
N LYS A 369 5.93 -21.57 5.42
CA LYS A 369 6.29 -22.98 5.50
C LYS A 369 7.79 -23.22 5.72
N ASN A 370 8.60 -22.30 5.23
CA ASN A 370 10.06 -22.38 5.29
C ASN A 370 10.66 -21.27 6.19
N PHE A 371 9.81 -20.41 6.72
CA PHE A 371 10.22 -19.30 7.55
C PHE A 371 10.89 -19.78 8.84
N VAL A 372 12.00 -19.17 9.18
CA VAL A 372 12.75 -19.42 10.43
C VAL A 372 12.50 -18.25 11.39
N PRO A 373 11.92 -18.50 12.56
CA PRO A 373 11.70 -17.45 13.57
C PRO A 373 12.98 -16.71 13.92
N GLY A 374 12.85 -15.39 14.12
CA GLY A 374 13.99 -14.50 14.38
C GLY A 374 14.74 -14.09 13.11
N SER A 375 14.37 -14.58 11.93
CA SER A 375 14.90 -14.11 10.63
C SER A 375 13.94 -13.16 9.93
N CYS A 376 14.38 -12.60 8.80
CA CYS A 376 13.53 -11.85 7.87
C CYS A 376 13.39 -12.58 6.51
N GLY A 377 13.73 -13.87 6.49
CA GLY A 377 13.73 -14.66 5.26
C GLY A 377 14.98 -14.45 4.39
N LYS A 378 14.84 -14.78 3.10
CA LYS A 378 15.89 -14.69 2.08
C LYS A 378 15.71 -13.42 1.25
N ALA A 379 16.72 -13.09 0.45
CA ALA A 379 16.61 -12.02 -0.54
C ALA A 379 15.37 -12.24 -1.42
N ALA A 380 14.58 -11.18 -1.59
CA ALA A 380 13.39 -11.22 -2.45
C ALA A 380 13.78 -11.46 -3.92
N LEU A 381 12.80 -11.86 -4.73
CA LEU A 381 13.00 -12.08 -6.16
C LEU A 381 13.66 -10.87 -6.82
N HIS A 382 14.68 -11.12 -7.64
CA HIS A 382 15.50 -10.12 -8.33
C HIS A 382 16.37 -9.23 -7.43
N MET A 383 16.34 -9.43 -6.09
CA MET A 383 17.20 -8.70 -5.16
C MET A 383 18.45 -9.53 -4.82
N MET A 384 19.56 -8.83 -4.70
CA MET A 384 20.81 -9.35 -4.13
C MET A 384 21.03 -8.63 -2.81
N VAL A 385 21.32 -9.39 -1.76
CA VAL A 385 21.57 -8.88 -0.42
C VAL A 385 22.91 -9.40 0.09
N ARG A 386 23.71 -8.51 0.65
CA ARG A 386 24.98 -8.84 1.29
C ARG A 386 25.09 -8.09 2.62
N ILE A 387 25.65 -8.74 3.61
CA ILE A 387 26.08 -8.08 4.85
C ILE A 387 27.53 -7.65 4.69
N ASP A 388 27.80 -6.37 4.82
CA ASP A 388 29.16 -5.83 4.79
C ASP A 388 29.81 -5.96 6.17
N SER A 389 30.44 -7.11 6.37
CA SER A 389 31.08 -7.53 7.62
C SER A 389 32.27 -8.41 7.32
N PRO A 390 33.32 -8.37 8.14
CA PRO A 390 34.45 -9.32 8.01
C PRO A 390 34.05 -10.78 8.29
N ASP A 391 33.00 -11.00 9.05
CA ASP A 391 32.38 -12.32 9.30
C ASP A 391 30.85 -12.15 9.37
N PRO A 392 30.14 -12.22 8.21
CA PRO A 392 28.71 -11.96 8.15
C PRO A 392 27.84 -12.93 8.98
N GLU A 393 28.39 -14.10 9.36
CA GLU A 393 27.65 -15.08 10.18
C GLU A 393 27.68 -14.73 11.68
N ASN A 394 28.76 -14.07 12.14
CA ASN A 394 28.99 -13.86 13.59
C ASN A 394 29.11 -12.38 13.98
N VAL A 395 29.44 -11.50 13.03
CA VAL A 395 29.68 -10.09 13.27
C VAL A 395 28.64 -9.24 12.53
N PRO A 396 27.82 -8.42 13.24
CA PRO A 396 26.89 -7.50 12.58
C PRO A 396 27.60 -6.56 11.60
N GLY A 397 26.93 -6.26 10.48
CA GLY A 397 27.42 -5.35 9.47
C GLY A 397 26.29 -4.60 8.76
N GLU A 398 26.64 -3.73 7.84
CA GLU A 398 25.69 -2.98 7.02
C GLU A 398 25.01 -3.90 6.00
N ILE A 399 23.69 -3.71 5.82
CA ILE A 399 22.93 -4.45 4.80
C ILE A 399 23.06 -3.73 3.48
N LEU A 400 23.67 -4.38 2.49
CA LEU A 400 23.77 -3.88 1.12
C LEU A 400 22.74 -4.58 0.25
N ALA A 401 21.88 -3.80 -0.40
CA ALA A 401 20.85 -4.31 -1.29
C ALA A 401 21.04 -3.79 -2.72
N LYS A 402 20.89 -4.66 -3.72
CA LYS A 402 20.94 -4.33 -5.14
C LYS A 402 19.83 -5.06 -5.88
N GLY A 403 19.16 -4.37 -6.80
CA GLY A 403 18.10 -4.96 -7.62
C GLY A 403 17.15 -3.91 -8.20
N PRO A 404 16.12 -4.33 -8.95
CA PRO A 404 15.17 -3.42 -9.57
C PRO A 404 14.37 -2.59 -8.56
N ASN A 405 14.22 -3.08 -7.33
CA ASN A 405 13.47 -2.40 -6.27
C ASN A 405 14.17 -1.12 -5.75
N VAL A 406 15.48 -0.98 -5.98
CA VAL A 406 16.26 0.12 -5.39
C VAL A 406 15.89 1.46 -6.03
N MET A 407 15.72 2.48 -5.19
CA MET A 407 15.42 3.86 -5.58
C MET A 407 16.46 4.47 -6.53
N LEU A 408 16.13 5.61 -7.13
CA LEU A 408 17.06 6.42 -7.92
C LEU A 408 17.98 7.30 -7.05
N GLY A 409 17.62 7.52 -5.79
CA GLY A 409 18.28 8.42 -4.85
C GLY A 409 17.27 9.28 -4.10
N TYR A 410 17.75 10.29 -3.38
CA TYR A 410 16.90 11.24 -2.67
C TYR A 410 16.67 12.51 -3.50
N TYR A 411 15.43 12.96 -3.57
CA TYR A 411 15.02 14.14 -4.34
C TYR A 411 15.60 15.43 -3.75
N LYS A 412 16.31 16.23 -4.57
CA LYS A 412 16.98 17.46 -4.16
C LYS A 412 17.89 17.31 -2.94
N ASN A 413 18.53 16.16 -2.80
CA ASN A 413 19.46 15.89 -1.71
C ASN A 413 20.73 15.25 -2.31
N GLU A 414 21.76 16.06 -2.51
CA GLU A 414 23.08 15.66 -3.03
C GLU A 414 23.93 14.99 -1.94
#